data_9f0959ca3c881e1eab7704ea944437a3
#
_entry.id   9f0959ca3c881e1eab7704ea944437a3
#
_cell.length_a   1.000
_cell.length_b   1.000
_cell.length_c   1.000
_cell.angle_alpha   90.00
_cell.angle_beta   90.00
_cell.angle_gamma   90.00
#
_symmetry.space_group_name_H-M   'P 1'
#
loop_
_entity.id
_entity.type
_entity.pdbx_description
1 polymer ?
#
loop_
_entity_poly.entity_id
_entity_poly.type
_entity_poly.pdbx_seq_one_letter_code
_entity_poly.pdbx_strand_id
1 'polypeptide(L)'
;CDPIKNSAMQYSNFYKIVFSNEFISLNGLYIIFDLKKVHHNKDKLVFNYSDNKDAIDKIAYIEKYILDLIYSNKNRIYKISELLTYGNIKYSYNDTPINVGNKIGYNNYNFTNKSIILKISGLWETKENIGVTFKLILLEKSIDFNIADDINKNRVDLTIG
;
A
#
# COMPACT_ATOMS: atom_id res chain seq x y z
N CYS A 1 -20.30 -7.02 5.62
CA CYS A 1 -20.81 -6.61 4.28
C CYS A 1 -21.06 -7.84 3.43
N ASP A 2 -22.17 -7.86 2.72
CA ASP A 2 -22.48 -8.96 1.81
C ASP A 2 -21.50 -8.96 0.63
N PRO A 3 -21.08 -10.14 0.12
CA PRO A 3 -20.16 -10.24 -0.99
C PRO A 3 -20.79 -9.72 -2.28
N ILE A 4 -20.03 -8.92 -3.03
CA ILE A 4 -20.42 -8.47 -4.36
C ILE A 4 -20.02 -9.55 -5.35
N LYS A 5 -20.97 -10.10 -6.10
CA LYS A 5 -20.67 -11.06 -7.18
C LYS A 5 -19.89 -10.36 -8.29
N ASN A 6 -18.71 -10.88 -8.61
CA ASN A 6 -17.95 -10.40 -9.75
C ASN A 6 -18.48 -11.05 -11.03
N SER A 7 -19.20 -10.29 -11.85
CA SER A 7 -19.78 -10.78 -13.11
C SER A 7 -18.77 -11.24 -14.16
N ALA A 8 -17.49 -10.86 -14.01
CA ALA A 8 -16.43 -11.25 -14.93
C ALA A 8 -15.80 -12.62 -14.60
N MET A 9 -16.01 -13.16 -13.40
CA MET A 9 -15.55 -14.48 -13.00
C MET A 9 -16.73 -15.30 -12.48
N GLN A 10 -17.17 -16.28 -13.23
CA GLN A 10 -18.17 -17.27 -12.81
C GLN A 10 -17.65 -17.97 -11.55
N TYR A 11 -18.25 -17.72 -10.36
CA TYR A 11 -17.89 -18.30 -9.05
C TYR A 11 -16.86 -17.55 -8.21
N SER A 12 -16.72 -16.23 -8.34
CA SER A 12 -15.91 -15.44 -7.41
C SER A 12 -16.72 -14.45 -6.60
N ASN A 13 -16.40 -14.33 -5.32
CA ASN A 13 -16.94 -13.32 -4.42
C ASN A 13 -15.87 -12.26 -4.18
N PHE A 14 -16.31 -11.02 -3.95
CA PHE A 14 -15.45 -9.93 -3.55
C PHE A 14 -16.01 -9.27 -2.28
N TYR A 15 -15.17 -9.20 -1.26
CA TYR A 15 -15.48 -8.56 0.02
C TYR A 15 -14.75 -7.25 0.10
N LYS A 16 -15.47 -6.15 -0.02
CA LYS A 16 -14.88 -4.81 0.04
C LYS A 16 -14.50 -4.44 1.46
N ILE A 17 -13.29 -3.90 1.67
CA ILE A 17 -12.88 -3.31 2.93
C ILE A 17 -13.36 -1.86 2.94
N VAL A 18 -14.18 -1.50 3.92
CA VAL A 18 -14.69 -0.14 4.09
C VAL A 18 -14.58 0.24 5.57
N PHE A 19 -13.97 1.38 5.81
CA PHE A 19 -14.09 2.07 7.10
C PHE A 19 -15.06 3.21 6.94
N SER A 20 -16.09 3.28 7.80
CA SER A 20 -17.08 4.37 7.75
C SER A 20 -17.47 4.80 9.15
N ASN A 21 -17.57 6.10 9.35
CA ASN A 21 -18.15 6.73 10.54
C ASN A 21 -19.09 7.86 10.09
N GLU A 22 -19.55 8.68 11.05
CA GLU A 22 -20.49 9.80 10.80
C GLU A 22 -19.96 10.85 9.80
N PHE A 23 -18.62 10.98 9.68
CA PHE A 23 -17.99 12.06 8.94
C PHE A 23 -17.29 11.59 7.67
N ILE A 24 -16.72 10.39 7.65
CA ILE A 24 -15.90 9.89 6.54
C ILE A 24 -16.21 8.44 6.20
N SER A 25 -16.03 8.13 4.92
CA SER A 25 -16.01 6.74 4.43
C SER A 25 -14.76 6.52 3.60
N LEU A 26 -13.94 5.56 4.02
CA LEU A 26 -12.71 5.17 3.32
C LEU A 26 -12.89 3.80 2.68
N ASN A 27 -12.53 3.69 1.42
CA ASN A 27 -12.55 2.45 0.65
C ASN A 27 -11.16 1.80 0.67
N GLY A 28 -10.97 0.84 1.56
CA GLY A 28 -9.73 0.10 1.70
C GLY A 28 -8.88 0.51 2.91
N LEU A 29 -7.86 -0.29 3.16
CA LEU A 29 -6.81 -0.05 4.15
C LEU A 29 -5.60 0.55 3.43
N TYR A 30 -5.03 1.62 3.99
CA TYR A 30 -3.85 2.30 3.46
C TYR A 30 -2.71 2.16 4.45
N ILE A 31 -1.58 1.64 4.00
CA ILE A 31 -0.38 1.44 4.80
C ILE A 31 0.78 2.14 4.08
N ILE A 32 1.47 3.03 4.79
CA ILE A 32 2.67 3.70 4.28
C ILE A 32 3.88 3.00 4.87
N PHE A 33 4.84 2.65 4.02
CA PHE A 33 6.10 2.05 4.44
C PHE A 33 7.24 2.48 3.52
N ASP A 34 8.47 2.43 4.05
CA ASP A 34 9.68 2.79 3.33
C ASP A 34 10.43 1.55 2.87
N LEU A 35 10.92 1.61 1.63
CA LEU A 35 11.87 0.67 1.07
C LEU A 35 13.24 1.34 0.95
N LYS A 36 14.27 0.65 1.43
CA LYS A 36 15.67 1.08 1.39
C LYS A 36 16.38 0.49 0.19
N LYS A 37 17.38 1.21 -0.32
CA LYS A 37 18.24 0.76 -1.42
C LYS A 37 17.45 0.28 -2.64
N VAL A 38 16.52 1.10 -3.07
CA VAL A 38 15.67 0.85 -4.23
C VAL A 38 16.29 1.43 -5.48
N HIS A 39 16.25 0.71 -6.57
CA HIS A 39 16.55 1.24 -7.89
C HIS A 39 15.37 1.03 -8.85
N HIS A 40 15.26 1.92 -9.84
CA HIS A 40 14.24 1.81 -10.87
C HIS A 40 14.74 0.94 -12.01
N ASN A 41 13.91 -0.01 -12.44
CA ASN A 41 14.12 -0.78 -13.65
C ASN A 41 12.85 -0.70 -14.50
N LYS A 42 12.85 0.20 -15.47
CA LYS A 42 11.68 0.54 -16.31
C LYS A 42 10.48 0.96 -15.43
N ASP A 43 9.42 0.16 -15.41
CA ASP A 43 8.16 0.37 -14.67
C ASP A 43 8.13 -0.34 -13.30
N LYS A 44 9.30 -0.77 -12.81
CA LYS A 44 9.41 -1.54 -11.58
C LYS A 44 10.41 -0.93 -10.61
N LEU A 45 10.16 -1.14 -9.33
CA LEU A 45 11.11 -0.95 -8.25
C LEU A 45 11.77 -2.28 -7.93
N VAL A 46 13.10 -2.26 -7.84
CA VAL A 46 13.91 -3.44 -7.50
C VAL A 46 14.68 -3.14 -6.22
N PHE A 47 14.65 -4.06 -5.29
CA PHE A 47 15.29 -3.95 -3.97
C PHE A 47 15.58 -5.33 -3.39
N ASN A 48 16.43 -5.40 -2.37
CA ASN A 48 16.72 -6.66 -1.69
C ASN A 48 15.82 -6.83 -0.45
N TYR A 49 15.30 -8.03 -0.25
CA TYR A 49 14.54 -8.38 0.95
C TYR A 49 15.34 -8.14 2.23
N SER A 50 16.63 -8.53 2.26
CA SER A 50 17.49 -8.39 3.44
C SER A 50 17.63 -6.96 3.97
N ASP A 51 17.66 -5.97 3.07
CA ASP A 51 17.72 -4.56 3.43
C ASP A 51 16.39 -4.02 3.97
N ASN A 52 15.28 -4.73 3.70
CA ASN A 52 13.91 -4.29 3.95
C ASN A 52 13.10 -5.25 4.84
N LYS A 53 13.78 -6.24 5.44
CA LYS A 53 13.16 -7.35 6.14
C LYS A 53 12.09 -6.93 7.14
N ASP A 54 12.37 -5.97 8.02
CA ASP A 54 11.44 -5.55 9.07
C ASP A 54 10.14 -4.96 8.51
N ALA A 55 10.23 -4.16 7.45
CA ALA A 55 9.07 -3.58 6.79
C ALA A 55 8.24 -4.66 6.07
N ILE A 56 8.91 -5.55 5.35
CA ILE A 56 8.27 -6.63 4.59
C ILE A 56 7.60 -7.63 5.52
N ASP A 57 8.26 -8.03 6.61
CA ASP A 57 7.69 -8.97 7.58
C ASP A 57 6.44 -8.40 8.27
N LYS A 58 6.42 -7.09 8.57
CA LYS A 58 5.24 -6.41 9.10
C LYS A 58 4.08 -6.43 8.10
N ILE A 59 4.35 -6.17 6.84
CA ILE A 59 3.32 -6.21 5.77
C ILE A 59 2.81 -7.65 5.59
N ALA A 60 3.70 -8.63 5.59
CA ALA A 60 3.32 -10.04 5.52
C ALA A 60 2.42 -10.47 6.69
N TYR A 61 2.74 -9.98 7.89
CA TYR A 61 1.88 -10.21 9.06
C TYR A 61 0.48 -9.60 8.89
N ILE A 62 0.40 -8.37 8.36
CA ILE A 62 -0.88 -7.69 8.11
C ILE A 62 -1.69 -8.45 7.04
N GLU A 63 -1.07 -8.87 5.94
CA GLU A 63 -1.72 -9.69 4.91
C GLU A 63 -2.30 -10.97 5.49
N LYS A 64 -1.49 -11.68 6.28
CA LYS A 64 -1.92 -12.90 6.97
C LYS A 64 -3.09 -12.62 7.90
N TYR A 65 -3.00 -11.57 8.73
CA TYR A 65 -4.05 -11.21 9.67
C TYR A 65 -5.38 -10.92 8.98
N ILE A 66 -5.35 -10.16 7.87
CA ILE A 66 -6.56 -9.85 7.10
C ILE A 66 -7.20 -11.13 6.53
N LEU A 67 -6.39 -12.06 6.00
CA LEU A 67 -6.89 -13.32 5.46
C LEU A 67 -7.42 -14.26 6.56
N ASP A 68 -6.88 -14.18 7.76
CA ASP A 68 -7.32 -14.99 8.91
C ASP A 68 -8.64 -14.47 9.53
N LEU A 69 -9.02 -13.21 9.29
CA LEU A 69 -10.33 -12.67 9.70
C LEU A 69 -11.51 -13.36 9.01
N ILE A 70 -11.27 -14.00 7.88
CA ILE A 70 -12.32 -14.72 7.16
C ILE A 70 -12.25 -16.21 7.51
N TYR A 71 -13.32 -16.72 8.08
CA TYR A 71 -13.51 -18.16 8.28
C TYR A 71 -13.73 -18.84 6.92
N SER A 72 -12.65 -19.38 6.37
CA SER A 72 -12.69 -20.08 5.09
C SER A 72 -11.73 -21.27 5.13
N ASN A 73 -12.18 -22.43 4.62
CA ASN A 73 -11.34 -23.62 4.43
C ASN A 73 -10.52 -23.58 3.13
N LYS A 74 -10.52 -22.43 2.43
CA LYS A 74 -9.85 -22.25 1.14
C LYS A 74 -8.36 -21.97 1.33
N ASN A 75 -7.60 -22.23 0.28
CA ASN A 75 -6.17 -21.93 0.24
C ASN A 75 -5.96 -20.40 0.29
N ARG A 76 -5.16 -19.93 1.22
CA ARG A 76 -4.79 -18.52 1.34
C ARG A 76 -3.64 -18.19 0.40
N ILE A 77 -3.81 -17.17 -0.44
CA ILE A 77 -2.82 -16.69 -1.38
C ILE A 77 -2.20 -15.39 -0.84
N TYR A 78 -0.94 -15.45 -0.45
CA TYR A 78 -0.17 -14.35 0.15
C TYR A 78 0.61 -13.59 -0.93
N LYS A 79 -0.11 -12.89 -1.82
CA LYS A 79 0.48 -12.27 -3.01
C LYS A 79 1.33 -11.05 -2.70
N ILE A 80 0.98 -10.26 -1.67
CA ILE A 80 1.76 -9.09 -1.26
C ILE A 80 3.10 -9.56 -0.70
N SER A 81 3.07 -10.51 0.22
CA SER A 81 4.27 -11.09 0.85
C SER A 81 5.20 -11.71 -0.18
N GLU A 82 4.66 -12.45 -1.14
CA GLU A 82 5.43 -13.05 -2.24
C GLU A 82 6.15 -11.98 -3.07
N LEU A 83 5.43 -10.93 -3.51
CA LEU A 83 5.98 -9.87 -4.34
C LEU A 83 7.05 -9.06 -3.62
N LEU A 84 6.83 -8.71 -2.36
CA LEU A 84 7.78 -7.94 -1.58
C LEU A 84 9.03 -8.75 -1.23
N THR A 85 8.88 -10.04 -0.95
CA THR A 85 10.02 -10.94 -0.71
C THR A 85 10.86 -11.14 -1.97
N TYR A 86 10.20 -11.21 -3.13
CA TYR A 86 10.90 -11.29 -4.42
C TYR A 86 11.66 -10.01 -4.79
N GLY A 87 11.28 -8.87 -4.21
CA GLY A 87 12.00 -7.60 -4.36
C GLY A 87 11.90 -6.95 -5.74
N ASN A 88 10.81 -7.23 -6.49
CA ASN A 88 10.58 -6.68 -7.83
C ASN A 88 9.08 -6.36 -7.97
N ILE A 89 8.72 -5.11 -7.76
CA ILE A 89 7.32 -4.68 -7.72
C ILE A 89 6.99 -3.66 -8.79
N LYS A 90 5.83 -3.81 -9.42
CA LYS A 90 5.19 -2.77 -10.22
C LYS A 90 4.44 -1.80 -9.31
N TYR A 91 4.48 -0.53 -9.67
CA TYR A 91 3.82 0.53 -8.92
C TYR A 91 3.01 1.45 -9.85
N SER A 92 2.07 2.17 -9.25
CA SER A 92 1.40 3.28 -9.93
C SER A 92 1.93 4.59 -9.37
N TYR A 93 1.98 5.63 -10.19
CA TYR A 93 2.11 6.99 -9.70
C TYR A 93 0.76 7.45 -9.15
N ASN A 94 0.76 8.34 -8.15
CA ASN A 94 -0.43 9.11 -7.85
C ASN A 94 -0.79 9.91 -9.11
N ASP A 95 -2.03 9.79 -9.57
CA ASP A 95 -2.56 10.49 -10.76
C ASP A 95 -2.76 12.00 -10.50
N THR A 96 -1.85 12.66 -9.82
CA THR A 96 -1.78 14.12 -9.85
C THR A 96 -0.98 14.49 -11.09
N PRO A 97 -1.53 15.30 -12.00
CA PRO A 97 -0.79 15.78 -13.16
C PRO A 97 0.22 16.84 -12.71
N ILE A 98 1.30 16.42 -12.07
CA ILE A 98 2.48 17.26 -11.93
C ILE A 98 3.21 17.11 -13.25
N ASN A 99 3.17 18.18 -14.05
CA ASN A 99 4.03 18.36 -15.23
C ASN A 99 5.49 18.26 -14.78
N VAL A 100 6.02 17.08 -14.68
CA VAL A 100 7.45 16.86 -14.55
C VAL A 100 8.02 16.82 -15.96
N GLY A 101 8.25 18.01 -16.49
CA GLY A 101 9.07 18.20 -17.69
C GLY A 101 10.53 17.92 -17.41
N ASN A 102 10.88 16.72 -17.01
CA ASN A 102 12.23 16.19 -17.09
C ASN A 102 12.14 14.68 -17.27
N LYS A 103 12.39 14.25 -18.51
CA LYS A 103 12.77 12.87 -18.79
C LYS A 103 14.04 12.58 -18.00
N ILE A 104 13.90 11.99 -16.82
CA ILE A 104 15.02 11.44 -16.06
C ILE A 104 15.60 10.32 -16.90
N GLY A 105 16.82 10.55 -17.40
CA GLY A 105 17.58 9.56 -18.18
C GLY A 105 17.71 8.26 -17.37
N TYR A 106 17.35 7.15 -17.97
CA TYR A 106 17.22 5.80 -17.42
C TYR A 106 18.54 5.12 -17.03
N ASN A 107 19.60 5.85 -16.65
CA ASN A 107 20.92 5.25 -16.40
C ASN A 107 21.61 5.71 -15.11
N ASN A 108 20.86 5.90 -14.02
CA ASN A 108 21.50 6.09 -12.73
C ASN A 108 21.16 4.93 -11.79
N TYR A 109 22.14 4.05 -11.55
CA TYR A 109 22.15 3.02 -10.51
C TYR A 109 22.22 3.62 -9.08
N ASN A 110 21.66 4.80 -8.88
CA ASN A 110 21.63 5.42 -7.56
C ASN A 110 20.54 4.75 -6.74
N PHE A 111 20.97 3.97 -5.76
CA PHE A 111 20.05 3.42 -4.75
C PHE A 111 19.48 4.57 -3.92
N THR A 112 18.16 4.63 -3.85
CA THR A 112 17.43 5.62 -3.05
C THR A 112 16.45 4.94 -2.13
N ASN A 113 16.07 5.62 -1.05
CA ASN A 113 14.93 5.19 -0.24
C ASN A 113 13.65 5.68 -0.90
N LYS A 114 12.61 4.85 -0.89
CA LYS A 114 11.30 5.15 -1.50
C LYS A 114 10.20 4.86 -0.49
N SER A 115 9.26 5.78 -0.37
CA SER A 115 8.03 5.58 0.39
C SER A 115 6.93 5.03 -0.52
N ILE A 116 6.26 4.00 -0.06
CA ILE A 116 5.20 3.29 -0.79
C ILE A 116 3.92 3.35 0.02
N ILE A 117 2.80 3.59 -0.66
CA ILE A 117 1.47 3.33 -0.12
C ILE A 117 1.01 1.97 -0.63
N LEU A 118 0.75 1.05 0.28
CA LEU A 118 0.01 -0.17 0.01
C LEU A 118 -1.47 0.12 0.31
N LYS A 119 -2.30 0.06 -0.72
CA LYS A 119 -3.76 0.10 -0.60
C LYS A 119 -4.31 -1.30 -0.73
N ILE A 120 -4.99 -1.81 0.30
CA ILE A 120 -5.73 -3.07 0.26
C ILE A 120 -7.22 -2.74 0.14
N SER A 121 -7.83 -3.06 -1.01
CA SER A 121 -9.20 -2.65 -1.34
C SER A 121 -10.25 -3.66 -0.86
N GLY A 122 -9.88 -4.92 -0.73
CA GLY A 122 -10.79 -5.98 -0.35
C GLY A 122 -10.17 -7.35 -0.47
N LEU A 123 -11.00 -8.38 -0.31
CA LEU A 123 -10.62 -9.77 -0.48
C LEU A 123 -11.41 -10.36 -1.65
N TRP A 124 -10.73 -11.15 -2.43
CA TRP A 124 -11.35 -11.97 -3.46
C TRP A 124 -11.36 -13.42 -3.03
N GLU A 125 -12.41 -14.13 -3.41
CA GLU A 125 -12.60 -15.54 -3.10
C GLU A 125 -13.08 -16.27 -4.34
N THR A 126 -12.43 -17.38 -4.66
CA THR A 126 -12.83 -18.35 -5.69
C THR A 126 -13.34 -19.62 -5.03
N LYS A 127 -13.61 -20.66 -5.83
CA LYS A 127 -14.00 -21.97 -5.31
C LYS A 127 -12.93 -22.57 -4.38
N GLU A 128 -11.64 -22.35 -4.67
CA GLU A 128 -10.53 -23.03 -4.00
C GLU A 128 -9.61 -22.08 -3.21
N ASN A 129 -9.57 -20.82 -3.60
CA ASN A 129 -8.59 -19.86 -3.08
C ASN A 129 -9.23 -18.58 -2.54
N ILE A 130 -8.52 -17.92 -1.61
CA ILE A 130 -8.82 -16.60 -1.11
C ILE A 130 -7.56 -15.76 -1.06
N GLY A 131 -7.66 -14.48 -1.39
CA GLY A 131 -6.53 -13.54 -1.38
C GLY A 131 -6.97 -12.10 -1.24
N VAL A 132 -6.03 -11.18 -1.19
CA VAL A 132 -6.28 -9.75 -1.10
C VAL A 132 -6.18 -9.07 -2.47
N THR A 133 -7.01 -8.05 -2.69
CA THR A 133 -6.88 -7.11 -3.82
C THR A 133 -6.16 -5.88 -3.33
N PHE A 134 -5.04 -5.54 -3.97
CA PHE A 134 -4.19 -4.44 -3.52
C PHE A 134 -3.59 -3.65 -4.69
N LYS A 135 -3.08 -2.46 -4.37
CA LYS A 135 -2.32 -1.58 -5.26
C LYS A 135 -1.13 -1.02 -4.50
N LEU A 136 0.03 -0.95 -5.16
CA LEU A 136 1.22 -0.27 -4.66
C LEU A 136 1.36 1.06 -5.38
N ILE A 137 1.51 2.14 -4.62
CA ILE A 137 1.57 3.51 -5.12
C ILE A 137 2.88 4.11 -4.63
N LEU A 138 3.71 4.59 -5.56
CA LEU A 138 4.94 5.28 -5.23
C LEU A 138 4.63 6.70 -4.78
N LEU A 139 5.14 7.08 -3.60
CA LEU A 139 5.14 8.46 -3.15
C LEU A 139 6.38 9.16 -3.71
N GLU A 140 6.19 10.17 -4.54
CA GLU A 140 7.26 11.10 -4.88
C GLU A 140 7.50 12.02 -3.67
N LYS A 141 8.76 12.06 -3.20
CA LYS A 141 9.15 12.99 -2.13
C LYS A 141 9.03 14.42 -2.63
N SER A 142 7.91 15.09 -2.29
CA SER A 142 7.82 16.54 -2.27
C SER A 142 6.86 17.06 -1.19
N ILE A 143 6.70 16.29 -0.11
CA ILE A 143 5.97 16.79 1.06
C ILE A 143 6.93 16.62 2.24
N ASP A 144 7.74 17.65 2.50
CA ASP A 144 8.31 17.86 3.83
C ASP A 144 7.12 18.17 4.75
N PHE A 145 6.53 17.14 5.33
CA PHE A 145 5.63 17.30 6.46
C PHE A 145 6.46 17.70 7.68
N ASN A 146 6.88 18.94 7.76
CA ASN A 146 7.29 19.57 9.02
C ASN A 146 6.06 19.81 9.89
N ILE A 147 5.30 18.75 10.20
CA ILE A 147 4.16 18.82 11.14
C ILE A 147 4.64 19.22 12.54
N ALA A 148 5.92 18.95 12.88
CA ALA A 148 6.47 19.32 14.16
C ALA A 148 6.60 20.84 14.38
N ASP A 149 6.82 21.63 13.33
CA ASP A 149 6.97 23.07 13.43
C ASP A 149 5.65 23.82 13.47
N ASP A 150 4.60 23.29 12.86
CA ASP A 150 3.27 23.94 12.86
C ASP A 150 2.49 23.71 14.16
N ILE A 151 2.73 22.62 14.88
CA ILE A 151 2.10 22.37 16.18
C ILE A 151 2.65 23.35 17.24
N ASN A 152 3.90 23.75 17.14
CA ASN A 152 4.51 24.71 18.09
C ASN A 152 4.13 26.17 17.81
N LYS A 153 3.68 26.53 16.61
CA LYS A 153 3.26 27.90 16.27
C LYS A 153 1.82 28.23 16.65
N ASN A 154 0.98 27.21 16.90
CA ASN A 154 -0.43 27.36 17.23
C ASN A 154 -0.75 27.00 18.70
N ARG A 155 0.19 27.23 19.63
CA ARG A 155 -0.17 27.27 21.04
C ARG A 155 -0.99 28.52 21.29
N VAL A 156 -2.30 28.38 21.20
CA VAL A 156 -3.25 29.36 21.75
C VAL A 156 -3.21 29.22 23.25
N ASP A 157 -2.68 30.24 23.94
CA ASP A 157 -2.77 30.38 25.40
C ASP A 157 -4.27 30.53 25.76
N LEU A 158 -4.87 29.42 26.19
CA LEU A 158 -6.17 29.48 26.86
C LEU A 158 -5.94 29.90 28.32
N THR A 159 -5.85 31.16 28.59
CA THR A 159 -6.05 31.73 29.93
C THR A 159 -7.54 31.67 30.25
N ILE A 160 -7.92 30.71 31.10
CA ILE A 160 -9.25 30.67 31.70
C ILE A 160 -9.26 31.73 32.81
N GLY A 161 -10.02 32.78 32.61
CA GLY A 161 -10.39 33.72 33.65
C GLY A 161 -11.59 33.21 34.45
#